data_308be92e2bda6852f74233e4efb7fb96
#
_entry.id   308be92e2bda6852f74233e4efb7fb96
#
_cell.length_a   1.000
_cell.length_b   1.000
_cell.length_c   1.000
_cell.angle_alpha   90.00
_cell.angle_beta   90.00
_cell.angle_gamma   90.00
#
_symmetry.space_group_name_H-M   'P 1'
#
loop_
_entity.id
_entity.type
_entity.pdbx_description
1 polymer ?
#
loop_
_entity_poly.entity_id
_entity_poly.type
_entity_poly.pdbx_seq_one_letter_code
_entity_poly.pdbx_strand_id
1 'polypeptide(L)'
;MSKKFPVIAVTGSSGAGTTTVKRAFENIFRREFRRDAVKVAIIEGDSLHSLDRMAFRTAMAEATKAGNHSFSHFGPEANHFDKIEETFKTFGASGTCKRRYYIHSDAEAKELNARFNTNLTAGQFTPWADIEAGSDLLFYEGLHGMVKTDTVDAAKHVDLSVGVVPIVNLEWIQKIHRDQAERGYSAEATVDTILRRMPDYIKYITPQFSRTDINFQRVSTVDTSNPFIARDIPTPDESFVVVRFRNPKDVDFPYYLRMIHDSFMSRPNTIVVPGGKMSFALELILTPIMHEMIANRNK
;
A
#
# COMPACT_ATOMS: atom_id res chain seq x y z
N MET A 1 0.47 -23.92 -5.00
CA MET A 1 -0.93 -24.42 -5.10
C MET A 1 -1.77 -23.25 -5.55
N SER A 2 -2.56 -23.36 -6.61
CA SER A 2 -3.47 -22.31 -7.04
C SER A 2 -4.57 -22.16 -6.01
N LYS A 3 -4.69 -20.98 -5.40
CA LYS A 3 -5.79 -20.69 -4.49
C LYS A 3 -7.01 -20.26 -5.30
N LYS A 4 -8.18 -20.79 -4.95
CA LYS A 4 -9.45 -20.47 -5.61
C LYS A 4 -9.79 -18.97 -5.48
N PHE A 5 -9.39 -18.35 -4.38
CA PHE A 5 -9.64 -16.93 -4.09
C PHE A 5 -8.31 -16.25 -3.78
N PRO A 6 -7.58 -15.78 -4.80
CA PRO A 6 -6.27 -15.16 -4.60
C PRO A 6 -6.35 -13.82 -3.87
N VAL A 7 -5.31 -13.55 -3.09
CA VAL A 7 -5.12 -12.31 -2.33
C VAL A 7 -3.88 -11.58 -2.86
N ILE A 8 -4.07 -10.35 -3.33
CA ILE A 8 -2.98 -9.44 -3.72
C ILE A 8 -2.86 -8.38 -2.63
N ALA A 9 -1.65 -8.19 -2.11
CA ALA A 9 -1.35 -7.14 -1.15
C ALA A 9 -0.30 -6.17 -1.68
N VAL A 10 -0.66 -4.90 -1.75
CA VAL A 10 0.27 -3.78 -1.96
C VAL A 10 0.56 -3.17 -0.60
N THR A 11 1.85 -3.14 -0.22
CA THR A 11 2.28 -2.53 1.04
C THR A 11 3.29 -1.43 0.81
N GLY A 12 3.12 -0.33 1.52
CA GLY A 12 4.00 0.83 1.46
C GLY A 12 3.53 1.94 2.38
N SER A 13 4.45 2.81 2.77
CA SER A 13 4.08 3.95 3.61
C SER A 13 3.48 5.08 2.79
N SER A 14 2.74 5.93 3.48
CA SER A 14 2.15 7.15 2.91
C SER A 14 3.26 8.08 2.40
N GLY A 15 3.29 8.37 1.11
CA GLY A 15 4.34 9.15 0.45
C GLY A 15 5.31 8.32 -0.38
N ALA A 16 5.29 6.98 -0.27
CA ALA A 16 6.16 6.11 -1.08
C ALA A 16 5.70 5.96 -2.54
N GLY A 17 4.49 6.44 -2.90
CA GLY A 17 3.95 6.32 -4.26
C GLY A 17 2.94 5.18 -4.43
N THR A 18 2.33 4.70 -3.35
CA THR A 18 1.30 3.65 -3.37
C THR A 18 0.13 3.99 -4.28
N THR A 19 -0.25 5.27 -4.39
CA THR A 19 -1.30 5.74 -5.30
C THR A 19 -1.00 5.41 -6.77
N THR A 20 0.27 5.52 -7.20
CA THR A 20 0.67 5.15 -8.57
C THR A 20 0.48 3.66 -8.81
N VAL A 21 0.84 2.84 -7.83
CA VAL A 21 0.65 1.39 -7.89
C VAL A 21 -0.84 1.03 -7.90
N LYS A 22 -1.65 1.64 -7.01
CA LYS A 22 -3.11 1.46 -6.99
C LYS A 22 -3.72 1.78 -8.36
N ARG A 23 -3.37 2.91 -8.98
CA ARG A 23 -3.84 3.28 -10.32
C ARG A 23 -3.44 2.29 -11.41
N ALA A 24 -2.23 1.74 -11.35
CA ALA A 24 -1.80 0.70 -12.29
C ALA A 24 -2.67 -0.56 -12.16
N PHE A 25 -2.94 -1.02 -10.93
CA PHE A 25 -3.87 -2.13 -10.71
C PHE A 25 -5.29 -1.83 -11.19
N GLU A 26 -5.83 -0.64 -10.90
CA GLU A 26 -7.16 -0.23 -11.40
C GLU A 26 -7.21 -0.22 -12.93
N ASN A 27 -6.14 0.22 -13.60
CA ASN A 27 -6.04 0.17 -15.05
C ASN A 27 -6.02 -1.27 -15.58
N ILE A 28 -5.24 -2.16 -14.96
CA ILE A 28 -5.19 -3.57 -15.31
C ILE A 28 -6.59 -4.18 -15.12
N PHE A 29 -7.23 -4.00 -13.96
CA PHE A 29 -8.58 -4.51 -13.70
C PHE A 29 -9.58 -4.02 -14.73
N ARG A 30 -9.57 -2.73 -15.07
CA ARG A 30 -10.52 -2.14 -16.02
C ARG A 30 -10.30 -2.63 -17.45
N ARG A 31 -9.04 -2.81 -17.89
CA ARG A 31 -8.72 -3.17 -19.28
C ARG A 31 -8.74 -4.66 -19.53
N GLU A 32 -8.14 -5.43 -18.64
CA GLU A 32 -7.90 -6.84 -18.85
C GLU A 32 -9.01 -7.71 -18.27
N PHE A 33 -9.52 -7.39 -17.08
CA PHE A 33 -10.45 -8.28 -16.36
C PHE A 33 -11.91 -7.88 -16.44
N ARG A 34 -12.25 -6.71 -16.99
CA ARG A 34 -13.65 -6.34 -17.26
C ARG A 34 -14.33 -7.29 -18.24
N ARG A 35 -13.60 -7.82 -19.21
CA ARG A 35 -14.11 -8.78 -20.19
C ARG A 35 -14.40 -10.15 -19.58
N ASP A 36 -13.60 -10.56 -18.61
CA ASP A 36 -13.70 -11.86 -17.94
C ASP A 36 -14.65 -11.84 -16.75
N ALA A 37 -15.36 -10.73 -16.55
CA ALA A 37 -16.29 -10.50 -15.44
C ALA A 37 -15.67 -10.76 -14.05
N VAL A 38 -14.35 -10.58 -13.90
CA VAL A 38 -13.65 -10.78 -12.62
C VAL A 38 -14.08 -9.72 -11.63
N LYS A 39 -14.65 -10.14 -10.52
CA LYS A 39 -15.06 -9.27 -9.43
C LYS A 39 -13.94 -9.13 -8.41
N VAL A 40 -13.50 -7.90 -8.18
CA VAL A 40 -12.41 -7.59 -7.24
C VAL A 40 -12.98 -6.96 -5.97
N ALA A 41 -12.72 -7.59 -4.83
CA ALA A 41 -12.95 -6.98 -3.53
C ALA A 41 -11.76 -6.10 -3.18
N ILE A 42 -11.97 -4.79 -2.96
CA ILE A 42 -10.92 -3.85 -2.60
C ILE A 42 -11.02 -3.54 -1.11
N ILE A 43 -9.90 -3.71 -0.39
CA ILE A 43 -9.74 -3.36 1.02
C ILE A 43 -8.63 -2.31 1.14
N GLU A 44 -8.98 -1.14 1.63
CA GLU A 44 -8.02 -0.10 1.98
C GLU A 44 -7.52 -0.30 3.40
N GLY A 45 -6.20 -0.24 3.60
CA GLY A 45 -5.55 -0.47 4.88
C GLY A 45 -6.00 0.49 5.98
N ASP A 46 -6.31 1.74 5.62
CA ASP A 46 -6.83 2.73 6.57
C ASP A 46 -8.16 2.29 7.21
N SER A 47 -8.94 1.46 6.52
CA SER A 47 -10.16 0.87 7.10
C SER A 47 -9.91 -0.11 8.25
N LEU A 48 -8.67 -0.57 8.39
CA LEU A 48 -8.24 -1.53 9.42
C LEU A 48 -7.49 -0.87 10.58
N HIS A 49 -7.45 0.48 10.66
CA HIS A 49 -7.04 1.15 11.89
C HIS A 49 -8.00 0.83 13.03
N SER A 50 -7.48 0.73 14.25
CA SER A 50 -8.30 0.45 15.45
C SER A 50 -9.04 1.69 15.96
N LEU A 51 -8.51 2.87 15.68
CA LEU A 51 -8.98 4.16 16.19
C LEU A 51 -9.38 5.08 15.02
N ASP A 52 -10.53 5.73 15.15
CA ASP A 52 -10.91 6.82 14.26
C ASP A 52 -10.05 8.06 14.49
N ARG A 53 -10.24 9.11 13.67
CA ARG A 53 -9.41 10.32 13.72
C ARG A 53 -9.40 10.99 15.10
N MET A 54 -10.56 11.06 15.76
CA MET A 54 -10.67 11.72 17.06
C MET A 54 -10.13 10.83 18.17
N ALA A 55 -10.49 9.55 18.18
CA ALA A 55 -9.97 8.59 19.14
C ALA A 55 -8.43 8.46 19.05
N PHE A 56 -7.87 8.48 17.84
CA PHE A 56 -6.42 8.47 17.64
C PHE A 56 -5.75 9.71 18.23
N ARG A 57 -6.32 10.91 18.04
CA ARG A 57 -5.78 12.14 18.64
C ARG A 57 -5.78 12.09 20.17
N THR A 58 -6.85 11.60 20.75
CA THR A 58 -6.96 11.43 22.20
C THR A 58 -5.95 10.42 22.72
N ALA A 59 -5.88 9.23 22.11
CA ALA A 59 -4.92 8.18 22.50
C ALA A 59 -3.47 8.64 22.36
N MET A 60 -3.14 9.39 21.30
CA MET A 60 -1.81 9.95 21.11
C MET A 60 -1.45 10.97 22.20
N ALA A 61 -2.40 11.83 22.61
CA ALA A 61 -2.17 12.80 23.70
C ALA A 61 -1.98 12.09 25.06
N GLU A 62 -2.76 11.05 25.33
CA GLU A 62 -2.63 10.23 26.54
C GLU A 62 -1.31 9.46 26.57
N ALA A 63 -0.92 8.84 25.46
CA ALA A 63 0.36 8.16 25.32
C ALA A 63 1.53 9.12 25.57
N THR A 64 1.46 10.34 25.03
CA THR A 64 2.48 11.38 25.26
C THR A 64 2.58 11.76 26.73
N LYS A 65 1.44 11.95 27.42
CA LYS A 65 1.41 12.21 28.88
C LYS A 65 1.99 11.08 29.70
N ALA A 66 1.81 9.84 29.24
CA ALA A 66 2.38 8.64 29.86
C ALA A 66 3.87 8.40 29.49
N GLY A 67 4.51 9.31 28.74
CA GLY A 67 5.91 9.20 28.32
C GLY A 67 6.14 8.36 27.06
N ASN A 68 5.09 7.86 26.41
CA ASN A 68 5.20 7.20 25.11
C ASN A 68 5.13 8.23 23.97
N HIS A 69 6.29 8.62 23.48
CA HIS A 69 6.43 9.57 22.37
C HIS A 69 6.44 8.89 20.99
N SER A 70 6.30 7.56 20.93
CA SER A 70 6.35 6.77 19.68
C SER A 70 4.98 6.29 19.18
N PHE A 71 3.89 6.56 19.95
CA PHE A 71 2.54 6.16 19.53
C PHE A 71 2.21 6.70 18.15
N SER A 72 1.90 5.82 17.20
CA SER A 72 1.74 6.18 15.80
C SER A 72 0.74 5.31 15.05
N HIS A 73 0.35 5.73 13.84
CA HIS A 73 -0.44 4.91 12.92
C HIS A 73 0.31 3.68 12.38
N PHE A 74 1.59 3.52 12.66
CA PHE A 74 2.37 2.36 12.20
C PHE A 74 2.38 1.22 13.21
N GLY A 75 2.06 1.51 14.48
CA GLY A 75 2.08 0.54 15.57
C GLY A 75 0.80 -0.29 15.71
N PRO A 76 0.89 -1.39 16.49
CA PRO A 76 -0.23 -2.30 16.72
C PRO A 76 -1.36 -1.67 17.53
N GLU A 77 -1.09 -0.63 18.33
CA GLU A 77 -2.10 0.05 19.14
C GLU A 77 -3.12 0.80 18.27
N ALA A 78 -2.68 1.24 17.10
CA ALA A 78 -3.51 1.97 16.14
C ALA A 78 -4.04 1.11 15.00
N ASN A 79 -3.76 -0.21 14.99
CA ASN A 79 -4.11 -1.10 13.87
C ASN A 79 -4.62 -2.45 14.36
N HIS A 80 -5.61 -2.98 13.68
CA HIS A 80 -6.09 -4.34 13.83
C HIS A 80 -5.27 -5.32 12.98
N PHE A 81 -4.05 -5.65 13.39
CA PHE A 81 -3.21 -6.62 12.66
C PHE A 81 -3.83 -8.00 12.57
N ASP A 82 -4.54 -8.41 13.61
CA ASP A 82 -5.33 -9.64 13.68
C ASP A 82 -6.42 -9.67 12.59
N LYS A 83 -7.13 -8.56 12.39
CA LYS A 83 -8.16 -8.46 11.35
C LYS A 83 -7.58 -8.42 9.93
N ILE A 84 -6.36 -7.92 9.74
CA ILE A 84 -5.67 -8.01 8.45
C ILE A 84 -5.44 -9.48 8.12
N GLU A 85 -4.85 -10.25 9.04
CA GLU A 85 -4.62 -11.68 8.86
C GLU A 85 -5.93 -12.45 8.66
N GLU A 86 -6.94 -12.18 9.50
CA GLU A 86 -8.27 -12.79 9.40
C GLU A 86 -8.91 -12.54 8.04
N THR A 87 -8.87 -11.29 7.55
CA THR A 87 -9.40 -10.89 6.25
C THR A 87 -8.76 -11.69 5.11
N PHE A 88 -7.43 -11.76 5.07
CA PHE A 88 -6.72 -12.50 4.03
C PHE A 88 -6.97 -14.01 4.10
N LYS A 89 -6.93 -14.57 5.31
CA LYS A 89 -7.19 -15.99 5.57
C LYS A 89 -8.60 -16.38 5.16
N THR A 90 -9.61 -15.62 5.61
CA THR A 90 -11.03 -15.92 5.37
C THR A 90 -11.35 -15.77 3.89
N PHE A 91 -10.88 -14.70 3.23
CA PHE A 91 -11.09 -14.52 1.80
C PHE A 91 -10.42 -15.63 0.99
N GLY A 92 -9.16 -15.95 1.25
CA GLY A 92 -8.44 -17.01 0.55
C GLY A 92 -9.08 -18.42 0.69
N ALA A 93 -9.84 -18.64 1.77
CA ALA A 93 -10.54 -19.89 2.02
C ALA A 93 -11.94 -19.95 1.37
N SER A 94 -12.69 -18.84 1.36
CA SER A 94 -14.13 -18.84 1.05
C SER A 94 -14.58 -17.83 -0.01
N GLY A 95 -13.71 -16.89 -0.43
CA GLY A 95 -14.07 -15.80 -1.35
C GLY A 95 -14.94 -14.72 -0.70
N THR A 96 -15.01 -14.71 0.63
CA THR A 96 -15.75 -13.71 1.38
C THR A 96 -14.97 -13.24 2.60
N CYS A 97 -15.22 -12.01 3.04
CA CYS A 97 -14.71 -11.44 4.28
C CYS A 97 -15.55 -10.23 4.67
N LYS A 98 -15.28 -9.67 5.84
CA LYS A 98 -15.88 -8.40 6.25
C LYS A 98 -14.99 -7.23 5.89
N ARG A 99 -15.60 -6.10 5.51
CA ARG A 99 -14.92 -4.81 5.30
C ARG A 99 -15.70 -3.68 5.93
N ARG A 100 -15.03 -2.58 6.17
CA ARG A 100 -15.60 -1.27 6.42
C ARG A 100 -14.81 -0.24 5.62
N TYR A 101 -15.23 1.00 5.64
CA TYR A 101 -14.54 2.11 4.99
C TYR A 101 -14.09 3.12 6.04
N TYR A 102 -12.90 3.68 5.86
CA TYR A 102 -12.50 4.90 6.54
C TYR A 102 -12.91 6.07 5.67
N ILE A 103 -13.57 7.06 6.24
CA ILE A 103 -14.10 8.22 5.50
C ILE A 103 -13.02 9.31 5.46
N HIS A 104 -12.45 9.58 4.30
CA HIS A 104 -11.36 10.56 4.16
C HIS A 104 -11.87 12.00 4.01
N SER A 105 -13.04 12.19 3.38
CA SER A 105 -13.60 13.51 3.02
C SER A 105 -15.10 13.59 3.21
N ASP A 106 -15.63 14.82 3.23
CA ASP A 106 -17.08 15.05 3.33
C ASP A 106 -17.83 14.55 2.07
N ALA A 107 -17.17 14.54 0.92
CA ALA A 107 -17.75 13.98 -0.31
C ALA A 107 -17.96 12.48 -0.18
N GLU A 108 -16.95 11.74 0.32
CA GLU A 108 -17.06 10.31 0.62
C GLU A 108 -18.09 10.03 1.72
N ALA A 109 -18.15 10.90 2.75
CA ALA A 109 -19.14 10.78 3.82
C ALA A 109 -20.56 10.78 3.26
N LYS A 110 -20.86 11.69 2.33
CA LYS A 110 -22.18 11.77 1.70
C LYS A 110 -22.57 10.49 0.96
N GLU A 111 -21.64 9.93 0.18
CA GLU A 111 -21.87 8.70 -0.58
C GLU A 111 -22.05 7.48 0.34
N LEU A 112 -21.13 7.31 1.30
CA LEU A 112 -21.15 6.17 2.21
C LEU A 112 -22.32 6.21 3.18
N ASN A 113 -22.72 7.40 3.67
CA ASN A 113 -23.92 7.57 4.49
C ASN A 113 -25.19 7.15 3.76
N ALA A 114 -25.32 7.51 2.47
CA ALA A 114 -26.44 7.07 1.66
C ALA A 114 -26.47 5.55 1.49
N ARG A 115 -25.30 4.93 1.30
CA ARG A 115 -25.16 3.47 1.12
C ARG A 115 -25.43 2.68 2.39
N PHE A 116 -24.94 3.16 3.55
CA PHE A 116 -25.02 2.45 4.83
C PHE A 116 -26.14 2.95 5.76
N ASN A 117 -26.92 3.93 5.31
CA ASN A 117 -27.96 4.59 6.12
C ASN A 117 -27.41 5.11 7.45
N THR A 118 -26.32 5.88 7.41
CA THR A 118 -25.62 6.43 8.57
C THR A 118 -25.50 7.96 8.47
N ASN A 119 -25.00 8.58 9.53
CA ASN A 119 -24.71 10.02 9.57
C ASN A 119 -23.27 10.24 10.09
N LEU A 120 -22.29 9.69 9.40
CA LEU A 120 -20.88 9.74 9.72
C LEU A 120 -20.21 10.93 9.06
N THR A 121 -19.09 11.36 9.63
CA THR A 121 -18.26 12.46 9.12
C THR A 121 -16.87 11.99 8.71
N ALA A 122 -16.13 12.83 8.01
CA ALA A 122 -14.74 12.54 7.67
C ALA A 122 -13.90 12.21 8.91
N GLY A 123 -13.14 11.14 8.84
CA GLY A 123 -12.32 10.62 9.94
C GLY A 123 -12.95 9.48 10.73
N GLN A 124 -14.18 9.08 10.42
CA GLN A 124 -14.89 7.96 11.05
C GLN A 124 -14.90 6.71 10.16
N PHE A 125 -15.34 5.59 10.72
CA PHE A 125 -15.51 4.32 10.02
C PHE A 125 -16.98 4.02 9.78
N THR A 126 -17.28 3.44 8.63
CA THR A 126 -18.59 2.79 8.43
C THR A 126 -18.73 1.54 9.29
N PRO A 127 -19.94 1.02 9.52
CA PRO A 127 -20.12 -0.30 10.09
C PRO A 127 -19.41 -1.38 9.27
N TRP A 128 -19.02 -2.49 9.94
CA TRP A 128 -18.54 -3.68 9.26
C TRP A 128 -19.65 -4.35 8.47
N ALA A 129 -19.39 -4.65 7.22
CA ALA A 129 -20.32 -5.33 6.32
C ALA A 129 -19.59 -6.43 5.54
N ASP A 130 -20.31 -7.42 5.07
CA ASP A 130 -19.74 -8.40 4.16
C ASP A 130 -19.40 -7.75 2.82
N ILE A 131 -18.32 -8.22 2.18
CA ILE A 131 -18.01 -7.83 0.80
C ILE A 131 -19.07 -8.38 -0.15
N GLU A 132 -19.09 -7.88 -1.38
CA GLU A 132 -20.00 -8.35 -2.41
C GLU A 132 -19.81 -9.85 -2.68
N ALA A 133 -20.92 -10.59 -2.70
CA ALA A 133 -20.90 -12.01 -2.98
C ALA A 133 -20.35 -12.30 -4.39
N GLY A 134 -19.58 -13.38 -4.51
CA GLY A 134 -18.96 -13.80 -5.77
C GLY A 134 -17.74 -12.97 -6.14
N SER A 135 -17.03 -12.38 -5.16
CA SER A 135 -15.72 -11.79 -5.38
C SER A 135 -14.69 -12.86 -5.71
N ASP A 136 -13.94 -12.63 -6.78
CA ASP A 136 -12.98 -13.58 -7.36
C ASP A 136 -11.55 -13.35 -6.85
N LEU A 137 -11.25 -12.12 -6.45
CA LEU A 137 -9.94 -11.64 -6.06
C LEU A 137 -10.08 -10.62 -4.94
N LEU A 138 -9.20 -10.69 -3.95
CA LEU A 138 -9.04 -9.62 -2.96
C LEU A 138 -7.81 -8.79 -3.29
N PHE A 139 -7.99 -7.48 -3.37
CA PHE A 139 -6.93 -6.50 -3.51
C PHE A 139 -6.85 -5.65 -2.25
N TYR A 140 -5.74 -5.72 -1.55
CA TYR A 140 -5.42 -4.89 -0.39
C TYR A 140 -4.37 -3.85 -0.75
N GLU A 141 -4.57 -2.60 -0.34
CA GLU A 141 -3.57 -1.54 -0.40
C GLU A 141 -3.49 -0.82 0.94
N GLY A 142 -2.29 -0.77 1.53
CA GLY A 142 -2.09 -0.10 2.81
C GLY A 142 -0.72 -0.29 3.43
N LEU A 143 -0.61 0.09 4.69
CA LEU A 143 0.65 0.09 5.43
C LEU A 143 1.15 -1.32 5.81
N HIS A 144 0.24 -2.27 6.02
CA HIS A 144 0.52 -3.50 6.76
C HIS A 144 0.18 -4.79 6.00
N GLY A 145 0.18 -4.74 4.64
CA GLY A 145 -0.19 -5.89 3.80
C GLY A 145 0.67 -7.15 4.00
N MET A 146 1.89 -6.99 4.52
CA MET A 146 2.83 -8.08 4.80
C MET A 146 3.28 -8.10 6.26
N VAL A 147 2.44 -7.59 7.17
CA VAL A 147 2.77 -7.50 8.58
C VAL A 147 2.95 -8.89 9.21
N LYS A 148 3.98 -8.98 10.04
CA LYS A 148 4.29 -10.15 10.86
C LYS A 148 4.77 -9.71 12.23
N THR A 149 4.17 -10.28 13.25
CA THR A 149 4.53 -10.15 14.67
C THR A 149 4.65 -11.55 15.29
N ASP A 150 4.83 -11.63 16.57
CA ASP A 150 4.86 -12.93 17.27
C ASP A 150 3.50 -13.65 17.23
N THR A 151 2.40 -12.91 17.09
CA THR A 151 1.03 -13.45 17.14
C THR A 151 0.28 -13.38 15.82
N VAL A 152 0.76 -12.60 14.85
CA VAL A 152 0.12 -12.36 13.55
C VAL A 152 1.10 -12.62 12.42
N ASP A 153 0.66 -13.28 11.35
CA ASP A 153 1.43 -13.45 10.12
C ASP A 153 0.53 -13.32 8.88
N ALA A 154 0.17 -12.09 8.55
CA ALA A 154 -0.67 -11.80 7.39
C ALA A 154 -0.01 -12.23 6.06
N ALA A 155 1.33 -12.16 6.00
CA ALA A 155 2.10 -12.47 4.80
C ALA A 155 1.88 -13.90 4.27
N LYS A 156 1.60 -14.88 5.16
CA LYS A 156 1.39 -16.28 4.75
C LYS A 156 0.08 -16.53 3.99
N HIS A 157 -0.82 -15.56 3.98
CA HIS A 157 -2.12 -15.65 3.31
C HIS A 157 -2.18 -14.84 2.00
N VAL A 158 -1.08 -14.20 1.60
CA VAL A 158 -0.98 -13.40 0.38
C VAL A 158 -0.41 -14.25 -0.76
N ASP A 159 -1.01 -14.17 -1.94
CA ASP A 159 -0.58 -14.91 -3.15
C ASP A 159 0.35 -14.07 -4.04
N LEU A 160 0.15 -12.76 -4.08
CA LEU A 160 1.04 -11.80 -4.73
C LEU A 160 1.23 -10.58 -3.83
N SER A 161 2.46 -10.30 -3.49
CA SER A 161 2.81 -9.15 -2.66
C SER A 161 3.71 -8.15 -3.39
N VAL A 162 3.28 -6.89 -3.41
CA VAL A 162 4.00 -5.78 -4.03
C VAL A 162 4.40 -4.78 -2.96
N GLY A 163 5.70 -4.55 -2.83
CA GLY A 163 6.24 -3.52 -1.95
C GLY A 163 6.49 -2.21 -2.69
N VAL A 164 5.94 -1.11 -2.18
CA VAL A 164 6.29 0.24 -2.61
C VAL A 164 7.29 0.77 -1.60
N VAL A 165 8.57 0.55 -1.91
CA VAL A 165 9.67 0.76 -0.96
C VAL A 165 10.08 2.23 -0.99
N PRO A 166 10.00 2.94 0.14
CA PRO A 166 10.41 4.32 0.17
C PRO A 166 11.93 4.47 0.16
N ILE A 167 12.39 5.55 -0.45
CA ILE A 167 13.64 6.19 -0.04
C ILE A 167 13.25 7.20 1.03
N VAL A 168 13.77 7.04 2.22
CA VAL A 168 13.30 7.76 3.43
C VAL A 168 13.26 9.27 3.21
N ASN A 169 14.32 9.85 2.66
CA ASN A 169 14.38 11.30 2.40
C ASN A 169 13.32 11.74 1.39
N LEU A 170 13.13 11.00 0.30
CA LEU A 170 12.12 11.30 -0.71
C LEU A 170 10.70 11.19 -0.13
N GLU A 171 10.44 10.15 0.67
CA GLU A 171 9.16 9.99 1.37
C GLU A 171 8.86 11.17 2.30
N TRP A 172 9.86 11.64 3.04
CA TRP A 172 9.70 12.76 3.95
C TRP A 172 9.44 14.06 3.22
N ILE A 173 10.17 14.35 2.14
CA ILE A 173 9.92 15.50 1.26
C ILE A 173 8.46 15.46 0.78
N GLN A 174 8.04 14.35 0.19
CA GLN A 174 6.67 14.21 -0.32
C GLN A 174 5.62 14.38 0.77
N LYS A 175 5.87 13.83 1.97
CA LYS A 175 4.96 13.95 3.10
C LYS A 175 4.85 15.41 3.60
N ILE A 176 5.98 16.11 3.75
CA ILE A 176 5.99 17.50 4.20
C ILE A 176 5.20 18.38 3.24
N HIS A 177 5.49 18.29 1.93
CA HIS A 177 4.78 19.07 0.92
C HIS A 177 3.28 18.77 0.87
N ARG A 178 2.91 17.49 0.89
CA ARG A 178 1.49 17.09 0.87
C ARG A 178 0.76 17.58 2.12
N ASP A 179 1.31 17.33 3.31
CA ASP A 179 0.63 17.68 4.56
C ASP A 179 0.51 19.21 4.73
N GLN A 180 1.44 19.99 4.17
CA GLN A 180 1.31 21.45 4.09
C GLN A 180 0.21 21.87 3.09
N ALA A 181 0.24 21.33 1.87
CA ALA A 181 -0.65 21.76 0.79
C ALA A 181 -2.10 21.30 0.99
N GLU A 182 -2.30 20.05 1.44
CA GLU A 182 -3.64 19.43 1.50
C GLU A 182 -4.26 19.45 2.90
N ARG A 183 -3.44 19.49 3.95
CA ARG A 183 -3.90 19.34 5.35
C ARG A 183 -3.66 20.55 6.22
N GLY A 184 -2.95 21.56 5.70
CA GLY A 184 -2.64 22.80 6.41
C GLY A 184 -1.73 22.65 7.62
N TYR A 185 -0.95 21.56 7.72
CA TYR A 185 0.03 21.40 8.79
C TYR A 185 1.27 22.25 8.51
N SER A 186 1.92 22.74 9.59
CA SER A 186 3.24 23.35 9.45
C SER A 186 4.31 22.29 9.15
N ALA A 187 5.45 22.72 8.61
CA ALA A 187 6.58 21.84 8.35
C ALA A 187 7.06 21.18 9.67
N GLU A 188 7.16 21.95 10.74
CA GLU A 188 7.58 21.49 12.07
C GLU A 188 6.63 20.40 12.60
N ALA A 189 5.31 20.59 12.54
CA ALA A 189 4.33 19.60 12.98
C ALA A 189 4.41 18.31 12.17
N THR A 190 4.74 18.43 10.88
CA THR A 190 4.94 17.25 10.01
C THR A 190 6.25 16.54 10.37
N VAL A 191 7.33 17.26 10.62
CA VAL A 191 8.62 16.69 11.07
C VAL A 191 8.45 15.98 12.42
N ASP A 192 7.80 16.56 13.39
CA ASP A 192 7.50 15.93 14.68
C ASP A 192 6.72 14.61 14.49
N THR A 193 5.75 14.62 13.57
CA THR A 193 4.98 13.42 13.23
C THR A 193 5.88 12.34 12.59
N ILE A 194 6.79 12.71 11.70
CA ILE A 194 7.75 11.80 11.08
C ILE A 194 8.64 11.16 12.14
N LEU A 195 9.26 11.98 12.99
CA LEU A 195 10.18 11.51 14.03
C LEU A 195 9.48 10.62 15.06
N ARG A 196 8.27 10.95 15.46
CA ARG A 196 7.42 10.13 16.34
C ARG A 196 7.18 8.72 15.78
N ARG A 197 7.01 8.60 14.48
CA ARG A 197 6.69 7.32 13.81
C ARG A 197 7.90 6.41 13.59
N MET A 198 9.12 6.94 13.71
CA MET A 198 10.33 6.19 13.34
C MET A 198 10.53 4.87 14.07
N PRO A 199 10.29 4.72 15.37
CA PRO A 199 10.40 3.43 16.04
C PRO A 199 9.47 2.37 15.44
N ASP A 200 8.21 2.71 15.21
CA ASP A 200 7.23 1.81 14.61
C ASP A 200 7.50 1.58 13.11
N TYR A 201 7.99 2.60 12.40
CA TYR A 201 8.42 2.48 11.02
C TYR A 201 9.50 1.39 10.86
N ILE A 202 10.53 1.43 11.71
CA ILE A 202 11.61 0.45 11.70
C ILE A 202 11.09 -0.94 12.09
N LYS A 203 10.17 -1.02 13.06
CA LYS A 203 9.70 -2.28 13.60
C LYS A 203 8.63 -2.96 12.74
N TYR A 204 7.70 -2.20 12.16
CA TYR A 204 6.51 -2.75 11.51
C TYR A 204 6.43 -2.48 10.00
N ILE A 205 7.01 -1.40 9.49
CA ILE A 205 6.92 -1.05 8.06
C ILE A 205 8.08 -1.64 7.27
N THR A 206 9.33 -1.31 7.63
CA THR A 206 10.49 -1.70 6.81
C THR A 206 10.70 -3.20 6.68
N PRO A 207 10.44 -4.05 7.71
CA PRO A 207 10.66 -5.49 7.59
C PRO A 207 9.74 -6.17 6.56
N GLN A 208 8.61 -5.56 6.23
CA GLN A 208 7.66 -6.10 5.26
C GLN A 208 8.29 -6.24 3.87
N PHE A 209 9.14 -5.28 3.46
CA PHE A 209 9.76 -5.25 2.13
C PHE A 209 10.75 -6.39 1.88
N SER A 210 11.22 -7.06 2.89
CA SER A 210 12.02 -8.29 2.75
C SER A 210 11.18 -9.51 2.38
N ARG A 211 9.86 -9.45 2.60
CA ARG A 211 8.91 -10.55 2.38
C ARG A 211 8.11 -10.41 1.10
N THR A 212 8.05 -9.22 0.51
CA THR A 212 7.32 -8.96 -0.73
C THR A 212 7.95 -9.66 -1.93
N ASP A 213 7.12 -10.09 -2.88
CA ASP A 213 7.56 -10.77 -4.10
C ASP A 213 8.24 -9.82 -5.07
N ILE A 214 7.67 -8.63 -5.23
CA ILE A 214 8.21 -7.59 -6.11
C ILE A 214 8.24 -6.27 -5.34
N ASN A 215 9.38 -5.61 -5.36
CA ASN A 215 9.56 -4.29 -4.76
C ASN A 215 9.77 -3.24 -5.85
N PHE A 216 9.06 -2.14 -5.76
CA PHE A 216 9.25 -0.93 -6.56
C PHE A 216 9.79 0.17 -5.65
N GLN A 217 10.98 0.67 -5.94
CA GLN A 217 11.62 1.73 -5.17
C GLN A 217 12.00 2.89 -6.08
N ARG A 218 11.37 4.04 -5.89
CA ARG A 218 11.74 5.26 -6.61
C ARG A 218 12.97 5.87 -5.97
N VAL A 219 13.99 6.15 -6.78
CA VAL A 219 15.27 6.72 -6.37
C VAL A 219 15.47 8.02 -7.11
N SER A 220 15.67 9.13 -6.39
CA SER A 220 15.94 10.44 -6.98
C SER A 220 17.36 10.49 -7.56
N THR A 221 17.51 11.23 -8.67
CA THR A 221 18.80 11.57 -9.28
C THR A 221 19.27 12.97 -8.88
N VAL A 222 18.42 13.73 -8.18
CA VAL A 222 18.77 15.05 -7.61
C VAL A 222 19.00 14.93 -6.10
N ASP A 223 19.63 15.92 -5.54
CA ASP A 223 19.97 15.94 -4.12
C ASP A 223 18.73 15.96 -3.23
N THR A 224 18.62 14.94 -2.38
CA THR A 224 17.58 14.80 -1.35
C THR A 224 18.18 14.61 0.05
N SER A 225 19.44 15.03 0.24
CA SER A 225 20.19 14.79 1.49
C SER A 225 19.56 15.46 2.70
N ASN A 226 18.89 16.60 2.53
CA ASN A 226 18.17 17.27 3.59
C ASN A 226 16.67 17.40 3.27
N PRO A 227 15.86 16.41 3.67
CA PRO A 227 14.43 16.38 3.37
C PRO A 227 13.62 17.50 4.05
N PHE A 228 14.16 18.11 5.10
CA PHE A 228 13.44 19.13 5.86
C PHE A 228 13.48 20.52 5.24
N ILE A 229 14.45 20.77 4.34
CA ILE A 229 14.60 22.05 3.63
C ILE A 229 14.42 21.93 2.12
N ALA A 230 14.08 20.75 1.63
CA ALA A 230 13.84 20.55 0.20
C ALA A 230 12.65 21.40 -0.28
N ARG A 231 12.88 22.23 -1.30
CA ARG A 231 11.88 23.13 -1.85
C ARG A 231 10.90 22.45 -2.77
N ASP A 232 11.38 21.45 -3.51
CA ASP A 232 10.62 20.77 -4.55
C ASP A 232 10.63 19.25 -4.35
N ILE A 233 9.56 18.61 -4.76
CA ILE A 233 9.50 17.15 -4.88
C ILE A 233 10.18 16.78 -6.21
N PRO A 234 11.20 15.90 -6.22
CA PRO A 234 11.80 15.42 -7.46
C PRO A 234 10.74 14.88 -8.42
N THR A 235 10.83 15.29 -9.69
CA THR A 235 9.90 14.82 -10.73
C THR A 235 10.17 13.37 -11.13
N PRO A 236 9.27 12.71 -11.86
CA PRO A 236 9.53 11.37 -12.41
C PRO A 236 10.79 11.33 -13.28
N ASP A 237 11.07 12.36 -14.09
CA ASP A 237 12.23 12.42 -14.97
C ASP A 237 13.55 12.65 -14.21
N GLU A 238 13.47 13.15 -12.97
CA GLU A 238 14.58 13.28 -12.04
C GLU A 238 14.73 12.04 -11.14
N SER A 239 14.27 10.88 -11.61
CA SER A 239 14.31 9.65 -10.81
C SER A 239 14.42 8.39 -11.67
N PHE A 240 14.87 7.32 -11.03
CA PHE A 240 14.73 5.95 -11.50
C PHE A 240 13.80 5.16 -10.60
N VAL A 241 13.29 4.05 -11.11
CA VAL A 241 12.59 3.04 -10.31
C VAL A 241 13.39 1.75 -10.34
N VAL A 242 13.80 1.31 -9.16
CA VAL A 242 14.46 0.02 -8.95
C VAL A 242 13.39 -1.02 -8.68
N VAL A 243 13.26 -2.00 -9.58
CA VAL A 243 12.30 -3.10 -9.47
C VAL A 243 13.05 -4.36 -9.11
N ARG A 244 12.87 -4.86 -7.89
CA ARG A 244 13.53 -6.07 -7.38
C ARG A 244 12.53 -7.20 -7.24
N PHE A 245 12.85 -8.35 -7.82
CA PHE A 245 12.12 -9.60 -7.69
C PHE A 245 12.74 -10.46 -6.59
N ARG A 246 11.92 -11.00 -5.69
CA ARG A 246 12.39 -11.93 -4.66
C ARG A 246 12.83 -13.26 -5.27
N ASN A 247 12.04 -13.77 -6.20
CA ASN A 247 12.39 -14.95 -7.00
C ASN A 247 12.53 -14.58 -8.49
N PRO A 248 13.73 -14.60 -9.06
CA PRO A 248 13.95 -14.22 -10.47
C PRO A 248 13.78 -15.38 -11.46
N LYS A 249 13.49 -16.62 -11.03
CA LYS A 249 13.59 -17.83 -11.87
C LYS A 249 12.70 -17.78 -13.11
N ASP A 250 11.48 -17.26 -12.99
CA ASP A 250 10.49 -17.27 -14.07
C ASP A 250 10.29 -15.85 -14.66
N VAL A 251 11.27 -14.97 -14.45
CA VAL A 251 11.21 -13.57 -14.91
C VAL A 251 11.97 -13.42 -16.22
N ASP A 252 11.26 -13.05 -17.29
CA ASP A 252 11.87 -12.75 -18.59
C ASP A 252 12.47 -11.33 -18.61
N PHE A 253 13.62 -11.17 -17.97
CA PHE A 253 14.35 -9.89 -17.98
C PHE A 253 14.72 -9.42 -19.39
N PRO A 254 15.16 -10.27 -20.34
CA PRO A 254 15.39 -9.86 -21.71
C PRO A 254 14.14 -9.23 -22.37
N TYR A 255 12.97 -9.75 -22.10
CA TYR A 255 11.72 -9.17 -22.58
C TYR A 255 11.49 -7.78 -21.97
N TYR A 256 11.61 -7.62 -20.64
CA TYR A 256 11.42 -6.31 -20.01
C TYR A 256 12.42 -5.27 -20.48
N LEU A 257 13.68 -5.65 -20.67
CA LEU A 257 14.71 -4.75 -21.19
C LEU A 257 14.43 -4.26 -22.63
N ARG A 258 13.85 -5.11 -23.47
CA ARG A 258 13.43 -4.72 -24.83
C ARG A 258 12.21 -3.80 -24.82
N MET A 259 11.25 -4.06 -23.92
CA MET A 259 9.99 -3.32 -23.87
C MET A 259 10.13 -1.96 -23.15
N ILE A 260 11.00 -1.86 -22.18
CA ILE A 260 11.20 -0.65 -21.38
C ILE A 260 12.54 -0.02 -21.80
N HIS A 261 12.50 0.88 -22.79
CA HIS A 261 13.71 1.57 -23.25
C HIS A 261 14.43 2.27 -22.11
N ASP A 262 15.76 2.33 -22.18
CA ASP A 262 16.67 2.91 -21.20
C ASP A 262 16.63 2.22 -19.82
N SER A 263 16.08 1.01 -19.76
CA SER A 263 16.19 0.15 -18.59
C SER A 263 17.46 -0.71 -18.65
N PHE A 264 17.95 -1.10 -17.48
CA PHE A 264 19.12 -1.96 -17.36
C PHE A 264 19.05 -2.86 -16.12
N MET A 265 19.84 -3.94 -16.12
CA MET A 265 19.99 -4.79 -14.95
C MET A 265 21.06 -4.21 -14.02
N SER A 266 20.70 -3.99 -12.75
CA SER A 266 21.66 -3.62 -11.71
C SER A 266 22.13 -4.85 -10.91
N ARG A 267 21.33 -5.90 -10.84
CA ARG A 267 21.63 -7.21 -10.22
C ARG A 267 20.87 -8.31 -10.96
N PRO A 268 21.20 -9.60 -10.76
CA PRO A 268 20.51 -10.72 -11.43
C PRO A 268 19.00 -10.78 -11.21
N ASN A 269 18.48 -10.14 -10.18
CA ASN A 269 17.06 -10.09 -9.84
C ASN A 269 16.48 -8.67 -9.83
N THR A 270 17.17 -7.69 -10.42
CA THR A 270 16.80 -6.28 -10.27
C THR A 270 16.97 -5.54 -11.59
N ILE A 271 15.87 -5.02 -12.12
CA ILE A 271 15.85 -4.10 -13.24
C ILE A 271 15.67 -2.67 -12.73
N VAL A 272 16.35 -1.73 -13.37
CA VAL A 272 16.21 -0.28 -13.13
C VAL A 272 15.56 0.33 -14.36
N VAL A 273 14.50 1.09 -14.13
CA VAL A 273 13.74 1.75 -15.20
C VAL A 273 13.69 3.27 -14.98
N PRO A 274 13.61 4.10 -16.02
CA PRO A 274 13.39 5.53 -15.87
C PRO A 274 12.11 5.82 -15.08
N GLY A 275 12.14 6.81 -14.19
CA GLY A 275 11.00 7.10 -13.30
C GLY A 275 9.72 7.48 -14.04
N GLY A 276 9.82 8.17 -15.18
CA GLY A 276 8.67 8.47 -16.04
C GLY A 276 7.99 7.23 -16.65
N LYS A 277 8.66 6.06 -16.62
CA LYS A 277 8.12 4.77 -17.12
C LYS A 277 7.59 3.86 -16.03
N MET A 278 7.48 4.32 -14.80
CA MET A 278 7.04 3.51 -13.66
C MET A 278 5.69 2.84 -13.88
N SER A 279 4.68 3.60 -14.32
CA SER A 279 3.32 3.05 -14.55
C SER A 279 3.33 1.98 -15.65
N PHE A 280 4.06 2.22 -16.73
CA PHE A 280 4.21 1.23 -17.80
C PHE A 280 4.92 -0.04 -17.33
N ALA A 281 6.01 0.09 -16.58
CA ALA A 281 6.71 -1.04 -16.00
C ALA A 281 5.82 -1.86 -15.03
N LEU A 282 5.03 -1.19 -14.18
CA LEU A 282 4.06 -1.83 -13.31
C LEU A 282 3.05 -2.66 -14.11
N GLU A 283 2.41 -2.07 -15.12
CA GLU A 283 1.44 -2.77 -15.94
C GLU A 283 2.07 -3.94 -16.69
N LEU A 284 3.25 -3.74 -17.30
CA LEU A 284 3.96 -4.77 -18.06
C LEU A 284 4.35 -5.99 -17.20
N ILE A 285 4.76 -5.75 -15.96
CA ILE A 285 5.21 -6.78 -15.02
C ILE A 285 4.01 -7.49 -14.37
N LEU A 286 3.01 -6.74 -13.92
CA LEU A 286 1.93 -7.30 -13.11
C LEU A 286 0.83 -7.95 -13.94
N THR A 287 0.57 -7.49 -15.16
CA THR A 287 -0.51 -8.04 -16.01
C THR A 287 -0.38 -9.55 -16.24
N PRO A 288 0.77 -10.09 -16.70
CA PRO A 288 0.89 -11.53 -16.92
C PRO A 288 0.75 -12.35 -15.64
N ILE A 289 1.29 -11.86 -14.53
CA ILE A 289 1.18 -12.54 -13.22
C ILE A 289 -0.28 -12.64 -12.80
N MET A 290 -1.03 -11.54 -12.94
CA MET A 290 -2.45 -11.51 -12.58
C MET A 290 -3.30 -12.40 -13.48
N HIS A 291 -3.02 -12.43 -14.78
CA HIS A 291 -3.69 -13.37 -15.70
C HIS A 291 -3.45 -14.82 -15.31
N GLU A 292 -2.22 -15.19 -14.98
CA GLU A 292 -1.88 -16.53 -14.50
C GLU A 292 -2.61 -16.86 -13.19
N MET A 293 -2.63 -15.97 -12.23
CA MET A 293 -3.35 -16.16 -10.96
C MET A 293 -4.84 -16.41 -11.18
N ILE A 294 -5.47 -15.63 -12.06
CA ILE A 294 -6.91 -15.75 -12.36
C ILE A 294 -7.21 -17.02 -13.14
N ALA A 295 -6.37 -17.39 -14.12
CA ALA A 295 -6.53 -18.64 -14.87
C ALA A 295 -6.39 -19.88 -13.98
N ASN A 296 -5.53 -19.83 -12.97
CA ASN A 296 -5.27 -20.95 -12.06
C ASN A 296 -6.34 -21.12 -10.95
N ARG A 297 -7.19 -20.11 -10.70
CA ARG A 297 -8.27 -20.23 -9.68
C ARG A 297 -9.33 -21.27 -10.02
N ASN A 298 -9.47 -21.61 -11.29
CA ASN A 298 -10.50 -22.53 -11.82
C ASN A 298 -9.98 -23.97 -12.01
N LYS A 299 -8.69 -24.21 -11.68
CA LYS A 299 -8.07 -25.53 -11.70
C LYS A 299 -8.02 -26.13 -10.31
#